data_1a580b7595924cf5c1df1dbccdf3913c
#
_entry.id   1a580b7595924cf5c1df1dbccdf3913c
#
_cell.length_a   1.000
_cell.length_b   1.000
_cell.length_c   1.000
_cell.angle_alpha   90.00
_cell.angle_beta   90.00
_cell.angle_gamma   90.00
#
_symmetry.space_group_name_H-M   'P 1'
#
loop_
_entity.id
_entity.type
_entity.pdbx_description
1 polymer ?
#
loop_
_entity_poly.entity_id
_entity_poly.type
_entity_poly.pdbx_seq_one_letter_code
_entity_poly.pdbx_strand_id
1 'polypeptide(L)'
;MITNVPRHQRAALAPLFADFPGVHGMLASVLSGAMGVAWADDADDPRVAHLSIYFHLLAGDADHPAARAMVSRLPQPATVVAPQTQAWFELLKSVWHRALEPVDRTLMAPPPEWDTQRLTRKVEAVPDRFALHRPAHSDLSDLLAFDDLLAVAYADPSDLIDRGVCRFAQRQGSRDVAAA
;
A
#
# COMPACT_ATOMS: atom_id res chain seq x y z
N MET A 1 17.67 16.55 4.51
CA MET A 1 18.06 15.58 3.43
C MET A 1 17.03 14.46 3.45
N ILE A 2 16.54 13.96 2.30
CA ILE A 2 15.55 12.86 2.32
C ILE A 2 16.26 11.53 2.53
N THR A 3 15.88 10.80 3.57
CA THR A 3 16.45 9.51 3.96
C THR A 3 15.41 8.39 3.90
N ASN A 4 15.86 7.18 3.60
CA ASN A 4 15.00 5.99 3.72
C ASN A 4 14.84 5.63 5.19
N VAL A 5 13.59 5.40 5.61
CA VAL A 5 13.27 5.01 7.00
C VAL A 5 13.23 3.49 7.11
N PRO A 6 14.12 2.88 7.90
CA PRO A 6 14.16 1.45 8.09
C PRO A 6 12.84 0.91 8.65
N ARG A 7 12.51 -0.35 8.35
CA ARG A 7 11.25 -0.99 8.75
C ARG A 7 10.91 -0.80 10.23
N HIS A 8 11.89 -1.01 11.12
CA HIS A 8 11.70 -0.95 12.56
C HIS A 8 11.50 0.47 13.13
N GLN A 9 11.77 1.51 12.33
CA GLN A 9 11.59 2.92 12.70
C GLN A 9 10.34 3.54 12.11
N ARG A 10 9.66 2.90 11.14
CA ARG A 10 8.53 3.49 10.40
C ARG A 10 7.35 3.88 11.28
N ALA A 11 7.18 3.22 12.43
CA ALA A 11 6.13 3.58 13.38
C ALA A 11 6.25 5.04 13.87
N ALA A 12 7.45 5.63 13.89
CA ALA A 12 7.67 7.03 14.24
C ALA A 12 6.99 8.01 13.27
N LEU A 13 6.70 7.59 12.04
CA LEU A 13 6.00 8.40 11.05
C LEU A 13 4.48 8.46 11.27
N ALA A 14 3.91 7.58 12.11
CA ALA A 14 2.47 7.48 12.29
C ALA A 14 1.76 8.80 12.63
N PRO A 15 2.31 9.69 13.48
CA PRO A 15 1.68 10.98 13.77
C PRO A 15 1.45 11.86 12.55
N LEU A 16 2.35 11.84 11.55
CA LEU A 16 2.20 12.62 10.32
C LEU A 16 1.02 12.15 9.47
N PHE A 17 0.63 10.89 9.59
CA PHE A 17 -0.44 10.26 8.83
C PHE A 17 -1.75 10.07 9.61
N ALA A 18 -1.83 10.58 10.85
CA ALA A 18 -3.00 10.37 11.72
C ALA A 18 -4.32 10.82 11.08
N ASP A 19 -4.31 11.99 10.43
CA ASP A 19 -5.49 12.57 9.78
C ASP A 19 -5.52 12.31 8.25
N PHE A 20 -4.76 11.32 7.78
CA PHE A 20 -4.72 11.04 6.35
C PHE A 20 -6.05 10.40 5.89
N PRO A 21 -6.73 10.98 4.90
CA PRO A 21 -8.06 10.53 4.50
C PRO A 21 -8.03 9.15 3.83
N GLY A 22 -8.76 8.20 4.37
CA GLY A 22 -8.86 6.84 3.82
C GLY A 22 -7.56 6.04 3.91
N VAL A 23 -7.44 5.02 3.10
CA VAL A 23 -6.23 4.17 2.92
C VAL A 23 -5.61 3.63 4.21
N HIS A 24 -6.37 3.53 5.31
CA HIS A 24 -5.87 3.11 6.63
C HIS A 24 -5.14 1.76 6.61
N GLY A 25 -5.64 0.80 5.82
CA GLY A 25 -4.99 -0.50 5.67
C GLY A 25 -3.60 -0.40 5.02
N MET A 26 -3.46 0.45 4.00
CA MET A 26 -2.17 0.71 3.35
C MET A 26 -1.20 1.41 4.30
N LEU A 27 -1.67 2.43 5.02
CA LEU A 27 -0.87 3.14 6.03
C LEU A 27 -0.35 2.17 7.09
N ALA A 28 -1.24 1.36 7.68
CA ALA A 28 -0.89 0.38 8.69
C ALA A 28 0.15 -0.64 8.16
N SER A 29 0.00 -1.09 6.91
CA SER A 29 0.91 -2.06 6.29
C SER A 29 2.31 -1.48 6.08
N VAL A 30 2.43 -0.21 5.66
CA VAL A 30 3.74 0.43 5.46
C VAL A 30 4.38 0.81 6.80
N LEU A 31 3.60 1.40 7.71
CA LEU A 31 4.08 1.84 9.03
C LEU A 31 4.52 0.68 9.91
N SER A 32 3.87 -0.48 9.81
CA SER A 32 4.31 -1.71 10.50
C SER A 32 5.55 -2.37 9.86
N GLY A 33 6.00 -1.86 8.71
CA GLY A 33 7.11 -2.43 7.96
C GLY A 33 6.77 -3.71 7.19
N ALA A 34 5.48 -4.09 7.12
CA ALA A 34 5.04 -5.28 6.37
C ALA A 34 5.26 -5.12 4.86
N MET A 35 4.92 -3.95 4.34
CA MET A 35 4.90 -3.69 2.91
C MET A 35 5.58 -2.36 2.60
N GLY A 36 5.85 -2.14 1.33
CA GLY A 36 6.29 -0.87 0.78
C GLY A 36 7.58 -0.31 1.36
N VAL A 37 7.77 0.97 1.15
CA VAL A 37 8.94 1.73 1.58
C VAL A 37 8.52 3.09 2.15
N ALA A 38 9.39 3.67 3.00
CA ALA A 38 9.15 4.97 3.62
C ALA A 38 10.39 5.86 3.54
N TRP A 39 10.17 7.14 3.33
CA TRP A 39 11.19 8.19 3.38
C TRP A 39 10.70 9.35 4.25
N ALA A 40 11.65 10.01 4.90
CA ALA A 40 11.41 11.22 5.66
C ALA A 40 12.58 12.20 5.48
N ASP A 41 12.40 13.44 5.89
CA ASP A 41 13.47 14.43 5.99
C ASP A 41 14.42 14.13 7.15
N ASP A 42 13.87 13.58 8.23
CA ASP A 42 14.58 13.06 9.40
C ASP A 42 13.90 11.77 9.88
N ALA A 43 14.68 10.80 10.35
CA ALA A 43 14.14 9.52 10.83
C ALA A 43 13.66 9.57 12.28
N ASP A 44 14.24 10.47 13.08
CA ASP A 44 13.99 10.58 14.52
C ASP A 44 12.97 11.69 14.85
N ASP A 45 12.98 12.80 14.11
CA ASP A 45 12.01 13.91 14.25
C ASP A 45 11.45 14.32 12.87
N PRO A 46 10.64 13.46 12.23
CA PRO A 46 10.16 13.69 10.89
C PRO A 46 9.14 14.83 10.84
N ARG A 47 9.34 15.77 9.90
CA ARG A 47 8.42 16.87 9.61
C ARG A 47 7.65 16.62 8.32
N VAL A 48 8.24 15.88 7.38
CA VAL A 48 7.61 15.46 6.13
C VAL A 48 7.95 14.00 5.87
N ALA A 49 6.96 13.25 5.38
CA ALA A 49 7.14 11.84 5.05
C ALA A 49 6.44 11.46 3.74
N HIS A 50 7.03 10.45 3.10
CA HIS A 50 6.53 9.80 1.92
C HIS A 50 6.47 8.30 2.15
N LEU A 51 5.28 7.72 2.02
CA LEU A 51 5.08 6.26 2.00
C LEU A 51 4.75 5.82 0.58
N SER A 52 5.32 4.70 0.16
CA SER A 52 5.04 4.11 -1.15
C SER A 52 4.78 2.62 -1.03
N ILE A 53 3.69 2.21 -1.66
CA ILE A 53 3.33 0.81 -1.89
C ILE A 53 2.84 0.68 -3.34
N TYR A 54 1.57 0.90 -3.61
CA TYR A 54 1.00 1.05 -4.98
C TYR A 54 0.78 2.53 -5.32
N PHE A 55 0.61 3.34 -4.29
CA PHE A 55 0.47 4.78 -4.36
C PHE A 55 1.58 5.43 -3.57
N HIS A 56 1.81 6.70 -3.87
CA HIS A 56 2.70 7.55 -3.11
C HIS A 56 1.85 8.44 -2.20
N LEU A 57 2.01 8.29 -0.89
CA LEU A 57 1.27 9.03 0.13
C LEU A 57 2.21 10.08 0.73
N LEU A 58 1.83 11.34 0.66
CA LEU A 58 2.61 12.48 1.15
C LEU A 58 1.92 13.10 2.36
N ALA A 59 2.63 13.26 3.46
CA ALA A 59 2.12 13.83 4.69
C ALA A 59 3.13 14.70 5.43
N GLY A 60 2.62 15.46 6.39
CA GLY A 60 3.38 16.43 7.19
C GLY A 60 3.34 17.85 6.62
N ASP A 61 4.34 18.66 6.95
CA ASP A 61 4.42 20.08 6.61
C ASP A 61 4.83 20.29 5.14
N ALA A 62 3.88 20.64 4.28
CA ALA A 62 4.11 20.89 2.86
C ALA A 62 4.97 22.14 2.60
N ASP A 63 5.08 23.07 3.56
CA ASP A 63 5.91 24.27 3.46
C ASP A 63 7.34 24.03 3.92
N HIS A 64 7.61 22.87 4.53
CA HIS A 64 8.95 22.48 4.92
C HIS A 64 9.90 22.40 3.71
N PRO A 65 11.14 22.91 3.80
CA PRO A 65 12.09 22.92 2.66
C PRO A 65 12.32 21.54 2.01
N ALA A 66 12.22 20.46 2.80
CA ALA A 66 12.37 19.09 2.29
C ALA A 66 11.18 18.61 1.47
N ALA A 67 9.98 19.20 1.61
CA ALA A 67 8.77 18.75 0.93
C ALA A 67 8.91 18.82 -0.59
N ARG A 68 9.44 19.92 -1.13
CA ARG A 68 9.70 20.07 -2.57
C ARG A 68 10.70 19.05 -3.09
N ALA A 69 11.77 18.79 -2.34
CA ALA A 69 12.77 17.78 -2.71
C ALA A 69 12.14 16.37 -2.71
N MET A 70 11.23 16.09 -1.76
CA MET A 70 10.49 14.83 -1.70
C MET A 70 9.61 14.62 -2.93
N VAL A 71 8.81 15.62 -3.32
CA VAL A 71 7.97 15.57 -4.53
C VAL A 71 8.83 15.39 -5.79
N SER A 72 9.97 16.08 -5.89
CA SER A 72 10.86 15.99 -7.07
C SER A 72 11.50 14.60 -7.26
N ARG A 73 11.53 13.78 -6.22
CA ARG A 73 12.08 12.40 -6.25
C ARG A 73 11.05 11.33 -6.64
N LEU A 74 9.77 11.68 -6.67
CA LEU A 74 8.75 10.72 -7.05
C LEU A 74 8.95 10.26 -8.50
N PRO A 75 8.80 8.96 -8.78
CA PRO A 75 8.97 8.44 -10.12
C PRO A 75 7.92 9.01 -11.08
N GLN A 76 8.34 9.24 -12.32
CA GLN A 76 7.49 9.67 -13.44
C GLN A 76 7.83 8.81 -14.66
N PRO A 77 6.88 8.64 -15.60
CA PRO A 77 5.46 9.01 -15.61
C PRO A 77 4.58 7.95 -14.96
N ALA A 78 3.29 8.22 -14.87
CA ALA A 78 2.25 7.28 -14.43
C ALA A 78 2.28 6.90 -12.93
N THR A 79 2.72 7.81 -12.09
CA THR A 79 2.69 7.66 -10.63
C THR A 79 1.38 8.19 -10.06
N VAL A 80 0.72 7.41 -9.20
CA VAL A 80 -0.46 7.85 -8.45
C VAL A 80 -0.01 8.40 -7.10
N VAL A 81 -0.32 9.66 -6.85
CA VAL A 81 0.02 10.36 -5.60
C VAL A 81 -1.26 10.75 -4.87
N ALA A 82 -1.33 10.46 -3.59
CA ALA A 82 -2.37 10.93 -2.69
C ALA A 82 -1.77 11.94 -1.70
N PRO A 83 -2.07 13.24 -1.85
CA PRO A 83 -1.67 14.26 -0.91
C PRO A 83 -2.59 14.26 0.32
N GLN A 84 -2.02 14.46 1.52
CA GLN A 84 -2.80 14.55 2.75
C GLN A 84 -3.67 15.81 2.78
N THR A 85 -3.15 16.94 2.30
CA THR A 85 -3.78 18.26 2.43
C THR A 85 -3.78 19.01 1.11
N GLN A 86 -4.57 20.08 1.05
CA GLN A 86 -4.57 21.00 -0.09
C GLN A 86 -3.18 21.64 -0.33
N ALA A 87 -2.42 21.92 0.73
CA ALA A 87 -1.06 22.46 0.62
C ALA A 87 -0.13 21.50 -0.14
N TRP A 88 -0.18 20.21 0.15
CA TRP A 88 0.55 19.19 -0.60
C TRP A 88 0.10 19.12 -2.07
N PHE A 89 -1.20 19.24 -2.35
CA PHE A 89 -1.70 19.27 -3.72
C PHE A 89 -1.19 20.47 -4.50
N GLU A 90 -1.18 21.67 -3.90
CA GLU A 90 -0.63 22.88 -4.54
C GLU A 90 0.90 22.75 -4.75
N LEU A 91 1.62 22.14 -3.82
CA LEU A 91 3.04 21.85 -4.01
C LEU A 91 3.28 20.92 -5.19
N LEU A 92 2.51 19.82 -5.31
CA LEU A 92 2.56 18.90 -6.47
C LEU A 92 2.32 19.67 -7.78
N LYS A 93 1.29 20.50 -7.85
CA LYS A 93 1.01 21.35 -9.00
C LYS A 93 2.17 22.27 -9.35
N SER A 94 2.80 22.86 -8.33
CA SER A 94 3.94 23.78 -8.52
C SER A 94 5.20 23.07 -9.05
N VAL A 95 5.37 21.78 -8.74
CA VAL A 95 6.54 21.00 -9.18
C VAL A 95 6.28 20.31 -10.52
N TRP A 96 5.10 19.72 -10.70
CA TRP A 96 4.80 18.90 -11.90
C TRP A 96 4.03 19.64 -13.00
N HIS A 97 3.51 20.84 -12.70
CA HIS A 97 2.80 21.68 -13.66
C HIS A 97 1.71 20.92 -14.44
N ARG A 98 1.89 20.83 -15.78
CA ARG A 98 0.93 20.20 -16.70
C ARG A 98 0.99 18.68 -16.70
N ALA A 99 1.95 18.06 -16.01
CA ALA A 99 2.06 16.61 -15.91
C ALA A 99 1.13 16.01 -14.86
N LEU A 100 0.43 16.85 -14.06
CA LEU A 100 -0.49 16.41 -13.04
C LEU A 100 -1.92 16.34 -13.58
N GLU A 101 -2.52 15.16 -13.51
CA GLU A 101 -3.94 14.92 -13.81
C GLU A 101 -4.68 14.60 -12.51
N PRO A 102 -5.54 15.50 -12.01
CA PRO A 102 -6.34 15.24 -10.82
C PRO A 102 -7.39 14.15 -11.10
N VAL A 103 -7.48 13.15 -10.23
CA VAL A 103 -8.48 12.08 -10.29
C VAL A 103 -9.24 12.03 -8.98
N ASP A 104 -10.55 12.29 -9.06
CA ASP A 104 -11.42 12.15 -7.90
C ASP A 104 -11.62 10.67 -7.56
N ARG A 105 -11.45 10.33 -6.29
CA ARG A 105 -11.68 8.99 -5.76
C ARG A 105 -12.76 9.04 -4.68
N THR A 106 -13.77 8.20 -4.81
CA THR A 106 -14.77 8.02 -3.76
C THR A 106 -14.21 7.13 -2.68
N LEU A 107 -14.11 7.66 -1.46
CA LEU A 107 -13.75 6.88 -0.30
C LEU A 107 -14.96 6.05 0.13
N MET A 108 -14.78 4.73 0.12
CA MET A 108 -15.80 3.80 0.59
C MET A 108 -15.49 3.38 2.02
N ALA A 109 -16.40 3.69 2.94
CA ALA A 109 -16.30 3.18 4.30
C ALA A 109 -16.73 1.70 4.34
N PRO A 110 -16.08 0.86 5.16
CA PRO A 110 -16.59 -0.48 5.41
C PRO A 110 -17.98 -0.38 6.06
N PRO A 111 -18.85 -1.36 5.85
CA PRO A 111 -20.13 -1.41 6.56
C PRO A 111 -19.87 -1.50 8.08
N PRO A 112 -20.74 -0.91 8.93
CA PRO A 112 -20.57 -0.97 10.37
C PRO A 112 -20.57 -2.40 10.91
N GLU A 113 -21.29 -3.28 10.24
CA GLU A 113 -21.30 -4.73 10.51
C GLU A 113 -21.21 -5.50 9.20
N TRP A 114 -20.44 -6.57 9.21
CA TRP A 114 -20.34 -7.49 8.09
C TRP A 114 -21.50 -8.49 8.13
N ASP A 115 -22.22 -8.63 7.03
CA ASP A 115 -23.20 -9.71 6.85
C ASP A 115 -22.45 -11.05 6.68
N THR A 116 -22.16 -11.67 7.83
CA THR A 116 -21.43 -12.95 7.90
C THR A 116 -22.18 -14.08 7.20
N GLN A 117 -23.53 -14.06 7.22
CA GLN A 117 -24.33 -15.07 6.51
C GLN A 117 -24.17 -14.93 5.00
N ARG A 118 -24.18 -13.69 4.48
CA ARG A 118 -23.95 -13.44 3.07
C ARG A 118 -22.54 -13.82 2.65
N LEU A 119 -21.53 -13.54 3.49
CA LEU A 119 -20.16 -13.96 3.24
C LEU A 119 -20.01 -15.47 3.23
N THR A 120 -20.60 -16.17 4.21
CA THR A 120 -20.59 -17.65 4.27
C THR A 120 -21.23 -18.25 3.01
N ARG A 121 -22.43 -17.78 2.62
CA ARG A 121 -23.06 -18.23 1.37
C ARG A 121 -22.20 -17.99 0.13
N LYS A 122 -21.40 -16.93 0.09
CA LYS A 122 -20.46 -16.69 -1.02
C LYS A 122 -19.31 -17.69 -1.03
N VAL A 123 -18.80 -18.05 0.14
CA VAL A 123 -17.77 -19.10 0.27
C VAL A 123 -18.32 -20.46 -0.12
N GLU A 124 -19.52 -20.81 0.36
CA GLU A 124 -20.21 -22.07 0.01
C GLU A 124 -20.58 -22.18 -1.47
N ALA A 125 -20.76 -21.03 -2.14
CA ALA A 125 -21.05 -20.99 -3.58
C ALA A 125 -19.80 -21.11 -4.46
N VAL A 126 -18.59 -21.24 -3.88
CA VAL A 126 -17.38 -21.55 -4.65
C VAL A 126 -17.53 -22.94 -5.26
N PRO A 127 -17.42 -23.06 -6.61
CA PRO A 127 -17.59 -24.36 -7.24
C PRO A 127 -16.58 -25.39 -6.75
N ASP A 128 -17.01 -26.65 -6.56
CA ASP A 128 -16.18 -27.76 -6.04
C ASP A 128 -14.87 -27.98 -6.82
N ARG A 129 -14.81 -27.52 -8.05
CA ARG A 129 -13.59 -27.57 -8.86
C ARG A 129 -12.47 -26.63 -8.37
N PHE A 130 -12.74 -25.73 -7.41
CA PHE A 130 -11.75 -24.85 -6.81
C PHE A 130 -11.57 -25.20 -5.33
N ALA A 131 -10.32 -25.28 -4.91
CA ALA A 131 -9.95 -25.38 -3.51
C ALA A 131 -9.38 -24.05 -3.05
N LEU A 132 -9.86 -23.54 -1.91
CA LEU A 132 -9.30 -22.37 -1.25
C LEU A 132 -8.34 -22.82 -0.16
N HIS A 133 -7.10 -22.42 -0.21
CA HIS A 133 -6.12 -22.72 0.82
C HIS A 133 -5.21 -21.55 1.15
N ARG A 134 -4.60 -21.62 2.32
CA ARG A 134 -3.56 -20.69 2.71
C ARG A 134 -2.25 -21.13 2.05
N PRO A 135 -1.51 -20.22 1.37
CA PRO A 135 -0.25 -20.58 0.77
C PRO A 135 0.77 -21.00 1.83
N ALA A 136 1.65 -21.91 1.45
CA ALA A 136 2.84 -22.28 2.19
C ALA A 136 4.10 -21.66 1.54
N HIS A 137 5.23 -21.69 2.24
CA HIS A 137 6.49 -21.19 1.67
C HIS A 137 6.90 -21.92 0.39
N SER A 138 6.50 -23.19 0.21
CA SER A 138 6.69 -23.93 -1.04
C SER A 138 5.97 -23.34 -2.25
N ASP A 139 4.92 -22.54 -2.01
CA ASP A 139 4.09 -21.92 -3.06
C ASP A 139 4.60 -20.54 -3.47
N LEU A 140 5.66 -20.06 -2.80
CA LEU A 140 6.15 -18.68 -2.96
C LEU A 140 6.59 -18.37 -4.39
N SER A 141 7.24 -19.31 -5.07
CA SER A 141 7.67 -19.13 -6.47
C SER A 141 6.49 -18.97 -7.42
N ASP A 142 5.42 -19.73 -7.20
CA ASP A 142 4.22 -19.68 -8.01
C ASP A 142 3.44 -18.37 -7.75
N LEU A 143 3.41 -17.92 -6.48
CA LEU A 143 2.86 -16.61 -6.10
C LEU A 143 3.54 -15.45 -6.80
N LEU A 144 4.87 -15.41 -6.77
CA LEU A 144 5.65 -14.33 -7.37
C LEU A 144 5.57 -14.33 -8.90
N ALA A 145 5.39 -15.51 -9.51
CA ALA A 145 5.17 -15.62 -10.96
C ALA A 145 3.77 -15.16 -11.39
N PHE A 146 2.80 -15.16 -10.46
CA PHE A 146 1.42 -14.80 -10.74
C PHE A 146 1.19 -13.30 -10.81
N ASP A 147 1.86 -12.52 -9.95
CA ASP A 147 1.60 -11.08 -9.83
C ASP A 147 2.85 -10.29 -9.46
N ASP A 148 3.35 -9.51 -10.42
CA ASP A 148 4.46 -8.57 -10.22
C ASP A 148 4.17 -7.54 -9.11
N LEU A 149 2.89 -7.21 -8.87
CA LEU A 149 2.50 -6.28 -7.81
C LEU A 149 2.78 -6.85 -6.43
N LEU A 150 2.60 -8.15 -6.22
CA LEU A 150 2.94 -8.80 -4.94
C LEU A 150 4.44 -8.74 -4.69
N ALA A 151 5.26 -8.97 -5.72
CA ALA A 151 6.72 -8.89 -5.61
C ALA A 151 7.20 -7.47 -5.26
N VAL A 152 6.51 -6.44 -5.75
CA VAL A 152 6.85 -5.03 -5.46
C VAL A 152 6.34 -4.57 -4.11
N ALA A 153 5.18 -5.08 -3.65
CA ALA A 153 4.54 -4.66 -2.42
C ALA A 153 5.28 -5.12 -1.16
N TYR A 154 5.83 -6.33 -1.19
CA TYR A 154 6.55 -6.92 -0.06
C TYR A 154 8.05 -6.83 -0.28
N ALA A 155 8.78 -6.23 0.68
CA ALA A 155 10.23 -6.18 0.63
C ALA A 155 10.87 -7.56 0.87
N ASP A 156 10.15 -8.45 1.58
CA ASP A 156 10.42 -9.87 1.70
C ASP A 156 9.15 -10.63 1.31
N PRO A 157 9.15 -11.36 0.20
CA PRO A 157 7.98 -12.11 -0.24
C PRO A 157 7.46 -13.14 0.77
N SER A 158 8.30 -13.63 1.69
CA SER A 158 7.89 -14.54 2.75
C SER A 158 6.92 -13.90 3.73
N ASP A 159 6.99 -12.58 3.93
CA ASP A 159 6.04 -11.83 4.75
C ASP A 159 4.59 -12.01 4.28
N LEU A 160 4.35 -12.21 2.99
CA LEU A 160 3.02 -12.47 2.44
C LEU A 160 2.41 -13.76 3.03
N ILE A 161 3.23 -14.78 3.19
CA ILE A 161 2.83 -16.08 3.73
C ILE A 161 2.72 -16.02 5.26
N ASP A 162 3.71 -15.47 5.93
CA ASP A 162 3.81 -15.44 7.39
C ASP A 162 2.71 -14.58 8.01
N ARG A 163 2.37 -13.47 7.39
CA ARG A 163 1.28 -12.57 7.85
C ARG A 163 -0.11 -13.05 7.47
N GLY A 164 -0.22 -14.05 6.62
CA GLY A 164 -1.47 -14.75 6.33
C GLY A 164 -2.57 -13.93 5.66
N VAL A 165 -2.21 -12.89 4.93
CA VAL A 165 -3.17 -11.99 4.24
C VAL A 165 -3.64 -12.54 2.90
N CYS A 166 -2.98 -13.56 2.36
CA CYS A 166 -3.28 -14.13 1.05
C CYS A 166 -4.07 -15.44 1.15
N ARG A 167 -4.91 -15.70 0.17
CA ARG A 167 -5.58 -16.98 -0.07
C ARG A 167 -5.43 -17.36 -1.53
N PHE A 168 -5.24 -18.64 -1.76
CA PHE A 168 -5.22 -19.23 -3.09
C PHE A 168 -6.55 -19.87 -3.42
N ALA A 169 -7.02 -19.62 -4.64
CA ALA A 169 -8.01 -20.47 -5.27
C ALA A 169 -7.28 -21.35 -6.31
N GLN A 170 -7.17 -22.62 -6.06
CA GLN A 170 -6.55 -23.59 -6.96
C GLN A 170 -7.63 -24.43 -7.64
N ARG A 171 -7.56 -24.53 -8.95
CA ARG A 171 -8.41 -25.44 -9.70
C ARG A 171 -7.90 -26.88 -9.52
N GLN A 172 -8.81 -27.81 -9.15
CA GLN A 172 -8.46 -29.22 -9.01
C GLN A 172 -7.88 -29.78 -10.31
N GLY A 173 -6.73 -30.47 -10.21
CA GLY A 173 -6.05 -31.06 -11.35
C GLY A 173 -5.25 -30.09 -12.21
N SER A 174 -5.14 -28.83 -11.83
CA SER A 174 -4.34 -27.79 -12.51
C SER A 174 -3.36 -27.16 -11.53
N ARG A 175 -2.27 -26.58 -12.08
CA ARG A 175 -1.41 -25.66 -11.32
C ARG A 175 -1.89 -24.21 -11.41
N ASP A 176 -3.03 -23.96 -12.11
CA ASP A 176 -3.58 -22.62 -12.22
C ASP A 176 -4.10 -22.15 -10.85
N VAL A 177 -3.60 -21.03 -10.39
CA VAL A 177 -3.97 -20.40 -9.13
C VAL A 177 -4.46 -18.98 -9.37
N ALA A 178 -5.39 -18.54 -8.56
CA ALA A 178 -5.74 -17.14 -8.42
C ALA A 178 -5.48 -16.73 -6.96
N ALA A 179 -4.88 -15.58 -6.75
CA ALA A 179 -4.63 -15.03 -5.42
C ALA A 179 -5.53 -13.82 -5.16
N ALA A 180 -5.98 -13.64 -3.92
CA ALA A 180 -6.76 -12.50 -3.47
C ALA A 180 -6.33 -12.09 -2.04
#